data_e74c72dc779da979d880bd0746e98f95
#
_entry.id   e74c72dc779da979d880bd0746e98f95
#
_cell.length_a   1.000
_cell.length_b   1.000
_cell.length_c   1.000
_cell.angle_alpha   90.00
_cell.angle_beta   90.00
_cell.angle_gamma   90.00
#
_symmetry.space_group_name_H-M   'P 1'
#
loop_
_entity.id
_entity.type
_entity.pdbx_description
1 polymer ?
#
loop_
_entity_poly.entity_id
_entity_poly.type
_entity_poly.pdbx_seq_one_letter_code
_entity_poly.pdbx_strand_id
1 'polypeptide(L)'
;IPKVVEYKKASSFFEGDEEYEENIIPNIIPIWDHSPRSRGKSLVLNHAEPSYFARHMKEAIKRIENKPLDHRLAFVKSWNEWAEGNYLEPDLHYGKRYLEVIKKNVVEG
;
A
#
# COMPACT_ATOMS: atom_id res chain seq x y z
N ILE A 1 13.24 18.28 9.95
CA ILE A 1 13.73 16.92 9.65
C ILE A 1 12.55 16.02 9.33
N PRO A 2 12.58 15.32 8.19
CA PRO A 2 11.51 14.38 7.85
C PRO A 2 11.37 13.28 8.91
N LYS A 3 10.14 12.89 9.18
CA LYS A 3 9.88 11.74 10.04
C LYS A 3 10.00 10.48 9.18
N VAL A 4 11.00 9.66 9.47
CA VAL A 4 11.27 8.41 8.75
C VAL A 4 10.80 7.23 9.59
N VAL A 5 9.97 6.38 8.98
CA VAL A 5 9.45 5.17 9.61
C VAL A 5 9.70 4.00 8.69
N GLU A 6 10.11 2.86 9.23
CA GLU A 6 10.28 1.65 8.43
C GLU A 6 8.95 1.16 7.90
N TYR A 7 8.85 0.95 6.59
CA TYR A 7 7.62 0.48 5.96
C TYR A 7 7.16 -0.86 6.55
N LYS A 8 8.10 -1.78 6.77
CA LYS A 8 7.80 -3.08 7.36
C LYS A 8 7.04 -2.95 8.69
N LYS A 9 7.52 -2.04 9.55
CA LYS A 9 6.89 -1.82 10.87
C LYS A 9 5.57 -1.05 10.72
N ALA A 10 5.57 0.02 9.96
CA ALA A 10 4.37 0.84 9.77
C ALA A 10 3.24 0.04 9.12
N SER A 11 3.55 -0.75 8.09
CA SER A 11 2.55 -1.51 7.36
C SER A 11 1.87 -2.59 8.22
N SER A 12 2.51 -3.02 9.31
CA SER A 12 1.86 -3.96 10.23
C SER A 12 0.66 -3.34 10.96
N PHE A 13 0.53 -2.01 10.93
CA PHE A 13 -0.58 -1.27 11.53
C PHE A 13 -1.55 -0.69 10.50
N PHE A 14 -1.32 -0.93 9.20
CA PHE A 14 -2.19 -0.38 8.16
C PHE A 14 -3.55 -1.05 8.11
N GLU A 15 -3.61 -2.33 8.48
CA GLU A 15 -4.85 -3.09 8.50
C GLU A 15 -5.41 -3.16 9.92
N GLY A 16 -6.72 -2.97 10.04
CA GLY A 16 -7.41 -3.12 11.31
C GLY A 16 -8.55 -4.13 11.20
N ASP A 17 -9.05 -4.60 12.34
CA ASP A 17 -10.14 -5.56 12.38
C ASP A 17 -11.45 -4.96 11.87
N GLU A 18 -11.62 -3.64 11.98
CA GLU A 18 -12.79 -2.94 11.45
C GLU A 18 -12.93 -3.11 9.94
N GLU A 19 -11.84 -3.41 9.24
CA GLU A 19 -11.87 -3.62 7.79
C GLU A 19 -12.56 -4.92 7.38
N TYR A 20 -12.83 -5.83 8.32
CA TYR A 20 -13.68 -6.99 8.06
C TYR A 20 -15.15 -6.61 7.96
N GLU A 21 -15.54 -5.45 8.45
CA GLU A 21 -16.93 -5.00 8.39
C GLU A 21 -17.33 -4.68 6.95
N GLU A 22 -18.57 -5.03 6.60
CA GLU A 22 -19.06 -5.02 5.23
C GLU A 22 -18.92 -3.66 4.54
N ASN A 23 -19.14 -2.58 5.27
CA ASN A 23 -19.14 -1.21 4.73
C ASN A 23 -17.84 -0.46 4.93
N ILE A 24 -16.78 -1.12 5.37
CA ILE A 24 -15.45 -0.53 5.52
C ILE A 24 -14.56 -1.01 4.37
N ILE A 25 -13.90 -0.07 3.68
CA ILE A 25 -13.06 -0.37 2.52
C ILE A 25 -11.60 -0.17 2.90
N PRO A 26 -10.76 -1.23 2.85
CA PRO A 26 -9.34 -1.10 3.14
C PRO A 26 -8.62 -0.19 2.14
N ASN A 27 -7.58 0.50 2.63
CA ASN A 27 -6.64 1.22 1.79
C ASN A 27 -5.33 0.45 1.73
N ILE A 28 -4.77 0.35 0.53
CA ILE A 28 -3.50 -0.31 0.28
C ILE A 28 -2.48 0.75 -0.12
N ILE A 29 -1.38 0.83 0.65
CA ILE A 29 -0.36 1.87 0.49
C ILE A 29 0.96 1.22 0.11
N PRO A 30 1.43 1.37 -1.16
CA PRO A 30 2.68 0.74 -1.60
C PRO A 30 3.93 1.41 -1.06
N ILE A 31 4.00 2.71 -1.13
CA ILE A 31 5.18 3.51 -0.73
C ILE A 31 4.71 4.91 -0.39
N TRP A 32 5.47 5.62 0.42
CA TRP A 32 5.18 7.01 0.74
C TRP A 32 6.46 7.76 1.04
N ASP A 33 6.72 8.81 0.27
CA ASP A 33 7.78 9.76 0.54
C ASP A 33 7.31 11.15 0.15
N HIS A 34 6.83 11.89 1.13
CA HIS A 34 6.29 13.23 0.93
C HIS A 34 7.37 14.32 0.94
N SER A 35 8.65 13.94 1.11
CA SER A 35 9.75 14.89 1.24
C SER A 35 9.91 15.84 0.03
N PRO A 36 9.68 15.41 -1.23
CA PRO A 36 9.79 16.35 -2.35
C PRO A 36 8.83 17.53 -2.27
N ARG A 37 7.66 17.35 -1.65
CA ARG A 37 6.63 18.40 -1.53
C ARG A 37 6.70 19.16 -0.21
N SER A 38 6.94 18.48 0.90
CA SER A 38 6.84 19.04 2.25
C SER A 38 8.18 19.28 2.90
N ARG A 39 9.26 18.87 2.28
CA ARG A 39 10.64 19.02 2.77
C ARG A 39 10.77 18.48 4.20
N GLY A 40 11.25 19.30 5.16
CA GLY A 40 11.54 18.86 6.51
C GLY A 40 10.35 18.48 7.37
N LYS A 41 9.12 18.66 6.88
CA LYS A 41 7.89 18.33 7.62
C LYS A 41 7.20 17.11 7.05
N SER A 42 7.90 16.29 6.29
CA SER A 42 7.32 15.15 5.59
C SER A 42 7.37 13.87 6.40
N LEU A 43 6.53 12.92 6.01
CA LEU A 43 6.60 11.53 6.44
C LEU A 43 7.22 10.71 5.31
N VAL A 44 8.17 9.86 5.65
CA VAL A 44 8.80 8.92 4.71
C VAL A 44 8.63 7.50 5.24
N LEU A 45 8.08 6.61 4.42
CA LEU A 45 8.05 5.18 4.70
C LEU A 45 9.27 4.55 4.06
N ASN A 46 10.29 4.29 4.88
CA ASN A 46 11.57 3.81 4.40
C ASN A 46 11.55 2.30 4.12
N HIS A 47 12.37 1.87 3.16
CA HIS A 47 12.50 0.44 2.79
C HIS A 47 11.16 -0.21 2.45
N ALA A 48 10.40 0.45 1.58
CA ALA A 48 9.10 -0.07 1.12
C ALA A 48 9.31 -1.14 0.05
N GLU A 49 9.92 -2.25 0.45
CA GLU A 49 10.21 -3.35 -0.47
C GLU A 49 8.93 -4.04 -0.96
N PRO A 50 8.90 -4.50 -2.22
CA PRO A 50 7.73 -5.20 -2.76
C PRO A 50 7.24 -6.39 -1.93
N SER A 51 8.14 -7.08 -1.24
CA SER A 51 7.76 -8.20 -0.36
C SER A 51 6.88 -7.75 0.81
N TYR A 52 7.18 -6.58 1.39
CA TYR A 52 6.37 -6.02 2.48
C TYR A 52 5.04 -5.50 1.96
N PHE A 53 5.03 -4.94 0.76
CA PHE A 53 3.81 -4.55 0.07
C PHE A 53 2.93 -5.77 -0.21
N ALA A 54 3.53 -6.89 -0.63
CA ALA A 54 2.81 -8.14 -0.86
C ALA A 54 2.11 -8.63 0.40
N ARG A 55 2.79 -8.54 1.56
CA ARG A 55 2.18 -8.91 2.84
C ARG A 55 0.97 -8.02 3.15
N HIS A 56 1.13 -6.73 2.99
CA HIS A 56 0.04 -5.76 3.21
C HIS A 56 -1.14 -6.03 2.26
N MET A 57 -0.87 -6.27 0.98
CA MET A 57 -1.87 -6.62 -0.02
C MET A 57 -2.67 -7.88 0.39
N LYS A 58 -1.97 -8.93 0.80
CA LYS A 58 -2.60 -10.19 1.22
C LYS A 58 -3.49 -9.97 2.43
N GLU A 59 -3.06 -9.18 3.39
CA GLU A 59 -3.85 -8.87 4.58
C GLU A 59 -5.11 -8.08 4.23
N ALA A 60 -5.00 -7.12 3.32
CA ALA A 60 -6.16 -6.37 2.86
C ALA A 60 -7.16 -7.27 2.13
N ILE A 61 -6.68 -8.15 1.26
CA ILE A 61 -7.55 -9.10 0.53
C ILE A 61 -8.25 -10.05 1.51
N LYS A 62 -7.54 -10.54 2.52
CA LYS A 62 -8.13 -11.40 3.54
C LYS A 62 -9.33 -10.75 4.22
N ARG A 63 -9.30 -9.45 4.43
CA ARG A 63 -10.37 -8.70 5.09
C ARG A 63 -11.61 -8.53 4.24
N ILE A 64 -11.49 -8.65 2.93
CA ILE A 64 -12.63 -8.45 2.03
C ILE A 64 -13.14 -9.73 1.37
N GLU A 65 -12.38 -10.82 1.43
CA GLU A 65 -12.69 -12.03 0.65
C GLU A 65 -14.02 -12.70 0.99
N ASN A 66 -14.53 -12.52 2.19
CA ASN A 66 -15.79 -13.10 2.64
C ASN A 66 -16.96 -12.12 2.62
N LYS A 67 -16.74 -10.89 2.14
CA LYS A 67 -17.81 -9.92 1.99
C LYS A 67 -18.69 -10.24 0.79
N PRO A 68 -19.92 -9.69 0.73
CA PRO A 68 -20.70 -9.78 -0.51
C PRO A 68 -19.89 -9.27 -1.70
N LEU A 69 -20.08 -9.83 -2.87
CA LEU A 69 -19.24 -9.57 -4.04
C LEU A 69 -19.06 -8.08 -4.35
N ASP A 70 -20.14 -7.32 -4.27
CA ASP A 70 -20.11 -5.88 -4.54
C ASP A 70 -19.46 -5.05 -3.43
N HIS A 71 -19.14 -5.67 -2.29
CA HIS A 71 -18.40 -5.03 -1.19
C HIS A 71 -16.94 -5.47 -1.11
N ARG A 72 -16.50 -6.33 -2.03
CA ARG A 72 -15.09 -6.79 -2.08
C ARG A 72 -14.23 -5.76 -2.79
N LEU A 73 -14.04 -4.62 -2.14
CA LEU A 73 -13.33 -3.48 -2.69
C LEU A 73 -12.16 -3.09 -1.78
N ALA A 74 -11.10 -2.61 -2.40
CA ALA A 74 -9.98 -1.97 -1.71
C ALA A 74 -9.51 -0.82 -2.57
N PHE A 75 -9.08 0.26 -1.92
CA PHE A 75 -8.48 1.39 -2.61
C PHE A 75 -6.96 1.29 -2.56
N VAL A 76 -6.30 1.69 -3.64
CA VAL A 76 -4.85 1.82 -3.66
C VAL A 76 -4.49 3.30 -3.66
N LYS A 77 -3.75 3.72 -2.68
CA LYS A 77 -3.22 5.07 -2.64
C LYS A 77 -1.70 4.99 -2.77
N SER A 78 -1.20 5.29 -3.94
CA SER A 78 -1.90 5.59 -5.18
C SER A 78 -1.20 4.94 -6.36
N TRP A 79 -1.76 5.11 -7.55
CA TRP A 79 -1.16 4.60 -8.77
C TRP A 79 0.03 5.44 -9.22
N ASN A 80 -0.10 6.76 -9.15
CA ASN A 80 0.87 7.67 -9.78
C ASN A 80 1.03 9.02 -9.09
N GLU A 81 0.95 9.08 -7.78
CA GLU A 81 1.17 10.34 -7.04
C GLU A 81 2.67 10.50 -6.72
N TRP A 82 3.45 10.80 -7.76
CA TRP A 82 4.90 10.93 -7.66
C TRP A 82 5.36 12.08 -6.77
N ALA A 83 4.58 13.18 -6.73
CA ALA A 83 4.94 14.33 -5.91
C ALA A 83 4.93 14.02 -4.42
N GLU A 84 4.18 13.00 -4.01
CA GLU A 84 4.15 12.51 -2.63
C GLU A 84 4.92 11.20 -2.47
N GLY A 85 5.65 10.78 -3.52
CA GLY A 85 6.38 9.52 -3.50
C GLY A 85 5.48 8.33 -3.22
N ASN A 86 4.23 8.37 -3.71
CA ASN A 86 3.21 7.38 -3.43
C ASN A 86 2.69 6.83 -4.76
N TYR A 87 3.26 5.74 -5.22
CA TYR A 87 3.01 5.26 -6.58
C TYR A 87 3.17 3.75 -6.71
N LEU A 88 2.61 3.21 -7.79
CA LEU A 88 2.75 1.82 -8.22
C LEU A 88 3.43 1.71 -9.58
N GLU A 89 3.49 2.81 -10.34
CA GLU A 89 4.13 2.82 -11.65
C GLU A 89 5.59 2.37 -11.53
N PRO A 90 6.14 1.75 -12.59
CA PRO A 90 7.53 1.28 -12.56
C PRO A 90 8.52 2.39 -12.22
N ASP A 91 9.49 2.10 -11.37
CA ASP A 91 10.56 3.01 -11.02
C ASP A 91 11.92 2.40 -11.31
N LEU A 92 12.98 3.19 -11.11
CA LEU A 92 14.33 2.72 -11.38
C LEU A 92 14.82 1.72 -10.33
N HIS A 93 14.27 1.77 -9.13
CA HIS A 93 14.74 0.93 -8.03
C HIS A 93 14.13 -0.47 -8.08
N TYR A 94 12.81 -0.56 -8.22
CA TYR A 94 12.10 -1.83 -8.17
C TYR A 94 11.53 -2.28 -9.52
N GLY A 95 11.62 -1.43 -10.57
CA GLY A 95 11.04 -1.75 -11.86
C GLY A 95 9.53 -1.99 -11.75
N LYS A 96 9.05 -3.12 -12.24
CA LYS A 96 7.63 -3.48 -12.25
C LYS A 96 7.19 -4.31 -11.03
N ARG A 97 8.03 -4.46 -10.02
CA ARG A 97 7.78 -5.42 -8.94
C ARG A 97 6.51 -5.14 -8.15
N TYR A 98 6.12 -3.87 -7.96
CA TYR A 98 4.85 -3.54 -7.30
C TYR A 98 3.65 -4.01 -8.14
N LEU A 99 3.71 -3.82 -9.46
CA LEU A 99 2.64 -4.28 -10.35
C LEU A 99 2.56 -5.80 -10.39
N GLU A 100 3.70 -6.48 -10.30
CA GLU A 100 3.75 -7.95 -10.24
C GLU A 100 3.09 -8.46 -8.96
N VAL A 101 3.24 -7.76 -7.84
CA VAL A 101 2.56 -8.09 -6.59
C VAL A 101 1.04 -8.02 -6.77
N ILE A 102 0.55 -6.97 -7.41
CA ILE A 102 -0.89 -6.83 -7.68
C ILE A 102 -1.38 -7.95 -8.59
N LYS A 103 -0.67 -8.20 -9.67
CA LYS A 103 -1.03 -9.25 -10.61
C LYS A 103 -1.17 -10.60 -9.91
N LYS A 104 -0.15 -10.96 -9.12
CA LYS A 104 -0.12 -12.25 -8.44
C LYS A 104 -1.25 -12.41 -7.42
N ASN A 105 -1.57 -11.36 -6.69
CA ASN A 105 -2.53 -11.45 -5.59
C ASN A 105 -3.97 -11.14 -5.99
N VAL A 106 -4.19 -10.34 -7.02
CA VAL A 106 -5.52 -9.92 -7.44
C VAL A 106 -5.98 -10.68 -8.69
N VAL A 107 -5.12 -10.80 -9.69
CA VAL A 107 -5.49 -11.41 -10.98
C VAL A 107 -5.32 -12.92 -10.95
N GLU A 108 -4.23 -13.40 -10.38
CA GLU A 108 -3.89 -14.84 -10.37
C GLU A 108 -4.26 -15.54 -9.04
N GLY A 109 -4.58 -14.77 -8.03
CA GLY A 109 -4.89 -15.29 -6.68
C GLY A 109 -6.31 -15.78 -6.46
#